data_e2024c0b8e195857ba9767519b93995b
#
_entry.id   e2024c0b8e195857ba9767519b93995b
#
_cell.length_a   1.000
_cell.length_b   1.000
_cell.length_c   1.000
_cell.angle_alpha   90.00
_cell.angle_beta   90.00
_cell.angle_gamma   90.00
#
_symmetry.space_group_name_H-M   'P 1'
#
loop_
_entity.id
_entity.type
_entity.pdbx_description
1 polymer ?
#
loop_
_entity_poly.entity_id
_entity_poly.type
_entity_poly.pdbx_seq_one_letter_code
_entity_poly.pdbx_strand_id
1 'polypeptide(L)'
;AAESNTPKDGAEELVFERHVRPILKAHCFHCHGELGETQGGLDLRLRRFLVSGGDSGPAIVPGKPDESYLVARIRSQEMPPGEAKMPANELAIIERWIAAGAKTARPEPEKVVGPLITEEERDFWAFQPIKRPAVPQVKNQHLVANPIDAFLLEKLEAQGFAFSPPAEKRALIRRVTFDLWGLPPTPE
;
A
#
# COMPACT_ATOMS: atom_id res chain seq x y z
N ALA A 1 16.85 19.77 -6.70
CA ALA A 1 16.40 20.08 -5.36
C ALA A 1 15.18 19.19 -5.11
N ALA A 2 15.32 18.18 -4.26
CA ALA A 2 14.18 17.39 -3.80
C ALA A 2 13.35 18.30 -2.90
N GLU A 3 12.14 18.64 -3.33
CA GLU A 3 11.18 19.30 -2.46
C GLU A 3 10.82 18.29 -1.35
N SER A 4 11.30 18.60 -0.16
CA SER A 4 10.86 17.97 1.07
C SER A 4 9.38 18.31 1.22
N ASN A 5 8.51 17.33 0.99
CA ASN A 5 7.09 17.41 1.27
C ASN A 5 6.91 17.37 2.78
N THR A 6 7.16 18.49 3.43
CA THR A 6 6.83 18.71 4.84
C THR A 6 5.30 18.80 4.91
N PRO A 7 4.62 18.01 5.76
CA PRO A 7 3.18 18.17 5.95
C PRO A 7 2.91 19.58 6.48
N LYS A 8 2.13 20.35 5.74
CA LYS A 8 1.53 21.59 6.27
C LYS A 8 0.64 21.18 7.44
N ASP A 9 0.83 21.81 8.59
CA ASP A 9 -0.01 21.77 9.78
C ASP A 9 -1.44 22.29 9.49
N GLY A 10 -2.21 21.50 8.77
CA GLY A 10 -3.65 21.46 8.75
C GLY A 10 -3.95 20.01 9.03
N ALA A 11 -4.56 19.69 10.18
CA ALA A 11 -4.91 18.32 10.53
C ALA A 11 -5.75 17.72 9.39
N GLU A 12 -5.14 16.84 8.59
CA GLU A 12 -5.81 16.20 7.47
C GLU A 12 -7.04 15.48 8.00
N GLU A 13 -8.21 15.77 7.45
CA GLU A 13 -9.47 15.18 7.88
C GLU A 13 -9.42 13.66 7.68
N LEU A 14 -9.50 12.91 8.77
CA LEU A 14 -9.46 11.46 8.72
C LEU A 14 -10.75 10.92 8.10
N VAL A 15 -10.62 10.17 7.01
CA VAL A 15 -11.72 9.52 6.31
C VAL A 15 -11.50 8.02 6.22
N PHE A 16 -12.58 7.27 6.15
CA PHE A 16 -12.56 5.80 6.17
C PHE A 16 -11.66 5.23 5.09
N GLU A 17 -11.86 5.62 3.83
CA GLU A 17 -11.24 5.00 2.66
C GLU A 17 -9.73 5.14 2.64
N ARG A 18 -9.21 6.30 3.05
CA ARG A 18 -7.77 6.60 2.97
C ARG A 18 -7.00 6.18 4.21
N HIS A 19 -7.62 6.29 5.39
CA HIS A 19 -6.89 6.21 6.65
C HIS A 19 -7.22 4.96 7.46
N VAL A 20 -8.47 4.52 7.46
CA VAL A 20 -8.95 3.43 8.32
C VAL A 20 -9.08 2.12 7.56
N ARG A 21 -9.66 2.16 6.37
CA ARG A 21 -9.86 0.97 5.55
C ARG A 21 -8.57 0.19 5.25
N PRO A 22 -7.41 0.83 4.92
CA PRO A 22 -6.16 0.11 4.73
C PRO A 22 -5.70 -0.64 5.99
N ILE A 23 -5.88 -0.04 7.17
CA ILE A 23 -5.56 -0.67 8.47
C ILE A 23 -6.46 -1.89 8.70
N LEU A 24 -7.77 -1.71 8.55
CA LEU A 24 -8.73 -2.81 8.72
C LEU A 24 -8.51 -3.93 7.68
N LYS A 25 -8.12 -3.57 6.46
CA LYS A 25 -7.78 -4.54 5.41
C LYS A 25 -6.58 -5.38 5.80
N ALA A 26 -5.54 -4.77 6.34
CA ALA A 26 -4.31 -5.45 6.73
C ALA A 26 -4.52 -6.43 7.91
N HIS A 27 -5.40 -6.10 8.87
CA HIS A 27 -5.50 -6.83 10.13
C HIS A 27 -6.81 -7.59 10.34
N CYS A 28 -7.90 -7.23 9.63
CA CYS A 28 -9.24 -7.66 10.01
C CYS A 28 -10.05 -8.27 8.87
N PHE A 29 -9.91 -7.82 7.62
CA PHE A 29 -10.77 -8.20 6.50
C PHE A 29 -10.75 -9.68 6.18
N HIS A 30 -9.63 -10.37 6.44
CA HIS A 30 -9.51 -11.80 6.20
C HIS A 30 -10.65 -12.61 6.86
N CYS A 31 -11.03 -12.23 8.10
CA CYS A 31 -12.13 -12.86 8.82
C CYS A 31 -13.43 -12.05 8.76
N HIS A 32 -13.37 -10.76 8.44
CA HIS A 32 -14.47 -9.83 8.50
C HIS A 32 -14.78 -9.18 7.15
N GLY A 33 -14.89 -10.00 6.08
CA GLY A 33 -15.50 -9.58 4.81
C GLY A 33 -14.77 -9.89 3.51
N GLU A 34 -13.46 -10.16 3.49
CA GLU A 34 -12.71 -10.26 2.23
C GLU A 34 -13.02 -11.54 1.42
N LEU A 35 -13.18 -12.65 2.09
CA LEU A 35 -13.45 -13.96 1.45
C LEU A 35 -14.94 -14.32 1.45
N GLY A 36 -15.82 -13.34 1.69
CA GLY A 36 -17.26 -13.58 1.84
C GLY A 36 -17.63 -14.11 3.23
N GLU A 37 -16.65 -14.30 4.11
CA GLU A 37 -16.88 -14.68 5.51
C GLU A 37 -17.05 -13.41 6.36
N THR A 38 -18.04 -13.46 7.26
CA THR A 38 -18.31 -12.39 8.22
C THR A 38 -18.42 -13.03 9.61
N GLN A 39 -17.26 -13.34 10.20
CA GLN A 39 -17.23 -13.92 11.54
C GLN A 39 -17.97 -13.01 12.53
N GLY A 40 -18.88 -13.61 13.32
CA GLY A 40 -19.76 -12.84 14.22
C GLY A 40 -20.74 -11.92 13.49
N GLY A 41 -21.07 -12.21 12.22
CA GLY A 41 -21.95 -11.38 11.40
C GLY A 41 -21.39 -9.98 11.07
N LEU A 42 -20.12 -9.72 11.40
CA LEU A 42 -19.49 -8.39 11.25
C LEU A 42 -18.72 -8.28 9.94
N ASP A 43 -19.12 -7.33 9.09
CA ASP A 43 -18.41 -6.90 7.89
C ASP A 43 -17.73 -5.55 8.13
N LEU A 44 -16.42 -5.47 7.89
CA LEU A 44 -15.64 -4.25 8.13
C LEU A 44 -15.30 -3.48 6.84
N ARG A 45 -15.81 -3.89 5.68
CA ARG A 45 -15.45 -3.30 4.39
C ARG A 45 -16.02 -1.92 4.14
N LEU A 46 -17.14 -1.57 4.80
CA LEU A 46 -17.79 -0.26 4.68
C LEU A 46 -18.09 0.31 6.07
N ARG A 47 -17.97 1.62 6.19
CA ARG A 47 -18.26 2.35 7.44
C ARG A 47 -19.67 2.07 7.98
N ARG A 48 -20.68 2.01 7.10
CA ARG A 48 -22.07 1.74 7.53
C ARG A 48 -22.20 0.36 8.19
N PHE A 49 -21.44 -0.63 7.78
CA PHE A 49 -21.45 -1.96 8.39
C PHE A 49 -20.81 -1.95 9.79
N LEU A 50 -19.76 -1.13 9.98
CA LEU A 50 -19.21 -0.94 11.32
C LEU A 50 -20.23 -0.31 12.27
N VAL A 51 -21.04 0.63 11.76
CA VAL A 51 -22.11 1.28 12.55
C VAL A 51 -23.28 0.35 12.79
N SER A 52 -23.70 -0.46 11.83
CA SER A 52 -24.75 -1.47 12.04
C SER A 52 -24.26 -2.62 12.91
N GLY A 53 -22.98 -2.98 12.77
CA GLY A 53 -22.33 -4.04 13.54
C GLY A 53 -22.68 -5.45 13.09
N GLY A 54 -22.39 -6.41 13.95
CA GLY A 54 -22.67 -7.84 13.79
C GLY A 54 -23.50 -8.38 14.94
N ASP A 55 -23.32 -9.68 15.27
CA ASP A 55 -24.09 -10.39 16.31
C ASP A 55 -23.98 -9.74 17.69
N SER A 56 -22.89 -9.02 17.98
CA SER A 56 -22.67 -8.31 19.25
C SER A 56 -23.15 -6.84 19.24
N GLY A 57 -23.86 -6.42 18.17
CA GLY A 57 -24.30 -5.03 18.00
C GLY A 57 -23.29 -4.15 17.26
N PRO A 58 -23.45 -2.81 17.34
CA PRO A 58 -22.59 -1.85 16.65
C PRO A 58 -21.10 -2.04 16.97
N ALA A 59 -20.26 -2.11 15.94
CA ALA A 59 -18.81 -2.21 16.12
C ALA A 59 -18.19 -0.85 16.48
N ILE A 60 -18.77 0.24 15.98
CA ILE A 60 -18.37 1.61 16.31
C ILE A 60 -19.56 2.49 16.65
N VAL A 61 -19.34 3.46 17.54
CA VAL A 61 -20.27 4.56 17.84
C VAL A 61 -19.61 5.86 17.38
N PRO A 62 -20.06 6.47 16.27
CA PRO A 62 -19.45 7.71 15.76
C PRO A 62 -19.41 8.81 16.84
N GLY A 63 -18.26 9.46 16.98
CA GLY A 63 -18.00 10.46 18.03
C GLY A 63 -17.57 9.88 19.38
N LYS A 64 -17.62 8.55 19.58
CA LYS A 64 -17.41 7.92 20.89
C LYS A 64 -16.49 6.70 20.80
N PRO A 65 -15.18 6.89 20.69
CA PRO A 65 -14.23 5.76 20.58
C PRO A 65 -14.28 4.83 21.79
N ASP A 66 -14.47 5.35 23.01
CA ASP A 66 -14.49 4.53 24.23
C ASP A 66 -15.77 3.69 24.38
N GLU A 67 -16.87 4.05 23.70
CA GLU A 67 -18.08 3.26 23.63
C GLU A 67 -18.08 2.30 22.41
N SER A 68 -17.03 2.32 21.57
CA SER A 68 -16.93 1.52 20.36
C SER A 68 -16.35 0.13 20.65
N TYR A 69 -17.13 -0.91 20.37
CA TYR A 69 -16.79 -2.30 20.66
C TYR A 69 -15.51 -2.75 19.93
N LEU A 70 -15.32 -2.28 18.69
CA LEU A 70 -14.09 -2.52 17.91
C LEU A 70 -12.84 -2.05 18.68
N VAL A 71 -12.87 -0.83 19.23
CA VAL A 71 -11.75 -0.26 19.99
C VAL A 71 -11.50 -1.07 21.25
N ALA A 72 -12.56 -1.43 21.99
CA ALA A 72 -12.44 -2.24 23.19
C ALA A 72 -11.75 -3.59 22.92
N ARG A 73 -12.14 -4.28 21.85
CA ARG A 73 -11.57 -5.60 21.48
C ARG A 73 -10.11 -5.51 21.02
N ILE A 74 -9.72 -4.40 20.37
CA ILE A 74 -8.31 -4.18 19.97
C ILE A 74 -7.47 -3.81 21.20
N ARG A 75 -7.98 -2.93 22.09
CA ARG A 75 -7.27 -2.55 23.33
C ARG A 75 -7.06 -3.73 24.27
N SER A 76 -8.04 -4.63 24.39
CA SER A 76 -7.92 -5.85 25.19
C SER A 76 -7.04 -6.91 24.53
N GLN A 77 -6.52 -6.67 23.32
CA GLN A 77 -5.74 -7.60 22.52
C GLN A 77 -6.48 -8.91 22.14
N GLU A 78 -7.78 -8.93 22.23
CA GLU A 78 -8.60 -10.06 21.79
C GLU A 78 -8.67 -10.10 20.25
N MET A 79 -8.64 -8.93 19.60
CA MET A 79 -8.59 -8.79 18.14
C MET A 79 -7.38 -7.97 17.69
N PRO A 80 -6.72 -8.34 16.59
CA PRO A 80 -6.84 -9.62 15.86
C PRO A 80 -6.46 -10.83 16.71
N PRO A 81 -7.00 -12.03 16.42
CA PRO A 81 -6.56 -13.25 17.11
C PRO A 81 -5.11 -13.61 16.73
N GLY A 82 -4.43 -14.40 17.56
CA GLY A 82 -3.05 -14.79 17.31
C GLY A 82 -2.01 -13.82 17.89
N GLU A 83 -0.75 -13.97 17.51
CA GLU A 83 0.39 -13.22 18.07
C GLU A 83 0.56 -11.83 17.45
N ALA A 84 0.22 -11.68 16.15
CA ALA A 84 0.33 -10.41 15.45
C ALA A 84 -0.80 -9.47 15.86
N LYS A 85 -0.48 -8.48 16.71
CA LYS A 85 -1.43 -7.49 17.20
C LYS A 85 -1.32 -6.20 16.38
N MET A 86 -2.40 -5.41 16.40
CA MET A 86 -2.42 -4.10 15.74
C MET A 86 -1.47 -3.14 16.46
N PRO A 87 -0.61 -2.40 15.72
CA PRO A 87 0.25 -1.37 16.28
C PRO A 87 -0.55 -0.22 16.93
N ALA A 88 -0.03 0.31 18.04
CA ALA A 88 -0.72 1.36 18.80
C ALA A 88 -0.96 2.66 17.99
N ASN A 89 -0.06 3.01 17.07
CA ASN A 89 -0.22 4.15 16.17
C ASN A 89 -1.38 3.95 15.18
N GLU A 90 -1.63 2.75 14.73
CA GLU A 90 -2.75 2.43 13.82
C GLU A 90 -4.08 2.44 14.59
N LEU A 91 -4.12 1.89 15.80
CA LEU A 91 -5.29 2.02 16.68
C LEU A 91 -5.61 3.49 16.97
N ALA A 92 -4.60 4.33 17.24
CA ALA A 92 -4.81 5.75 17.47
C ALA A 92 -5.41 6.48 16.25
N ILE A 93 -5.14 6.05 15.01
CA ILE A 93 -5.79 6.58 13.81
C ILE A 93 -7.28 6.23 13.81
N ILE A 94 -7.62 4.96 14.10
CA ILE A 94 -9.02 4.51 14.19
C ILE A 94 -9.78 5.29 15.27
N GLU A 95 -9.20 5.44 16.44
CA GLU A 95 -9.81 6.17 17.56
C GLU A 95 -10.08 7.64 17.21
N ARG A 96 -9.10 8.33 16.63
CA ARG A 96 -9.26 9.72 16.17
C ARG A 96 -10.31 9.84 15.07
N TRP A 97 -10.35 8.90 14.13
CA TRP A 97 -11.37 8.87 13.09
C TRP A 97 -12.78 8.69 13.69
N ILE A 98 -12.96 7.76 14.63
CA ILE A 98 -14.25 7.59 15.34
C ILE A 98 -14.62 8.86 16.09
N ALA A 99 -13.68 9.47 16.84
CA ALA A 99 -13.90 10.72 17.58
C ALA A 99 -14.33 11.88 16.67
N ALA A 100 -13.80 11.94 15.44
CA ALA A 100 -14.18 12.92 14.42
C ALA A 100 -15.53 12.61 13.71
N GLY A 101 -16.28 11.60 14.19
CA GLY A 101 -17.60 11.23 13.68
C GLY A 101 -17.58 10.12 12.62
N ALA A 102 -16.47 9.43 12.46
CA ALA A 102 -16.32 8.29 11.54
C ALA A 102 -16.69 8.65 10.08
N LYS A 103 -16.09 9.68 9.53
CA LYS A 103 -16.42 10.23 8.19
C LYS A 103 -15.93 9.35 7.06
N THR A 104 -16.62 9.42 5.92
CA THR A 104 -16.23 8.81 4.64
C THR A 104 -15.83 9.91 3.64
N ALA A 105 -14.92 9.59 2.71
CA ALA A 105 -14.50 10.54 1.67
C ALA A 105 -15.58 10.73 0.59
N ARG A 106 -16.46 9.75 0.43
CA ARG A 106 -17.54 9.72 -0.57
C ARG A 106 -18.73 8.90 -0.07
N PRO A 107 -19.91 9.03 -0.70
CA PRO A 107 -21.04 8.15 -0.41
C PRO A 107 -20.66 6.68 -0.64
N GLU A 108 -21.08 5.83 0.29
CA GLU A 108 -20.81 4.39 0.19
C GLU A 108 -21.74 3.72 -0.83
N PRO A 109 -21.28 2.69 -1.56
CA PRO A 109 -22.09 1.98 -2.55
C PRO A 109 -23.25 1.24 -1.83
N GLU A 110 -24.44 1.27 -2.41
CA GLU A 110 -25.62 0.59 -1.83
C GLU A 110 -25.43 -0.93 -1.74
N LYS A 111 -24.79 -1.52 -2.74
CA LYS A 111 -24.53 -2.97 -2.79
C LYS A 111 -23.04 -3.25 -2.83
N VAL A 112 -22.62 -4.24 -2.07
CA VAL A 112 -21.26 -4.79 -2.13
C VAL A 112 -21.31 -6.01 -3.01
N VAL A 113 -20.69 -5.93 -4.18
CA VAL A 113 -20.56 -7.05 -5.12
C VAL A 113 -19.08 -7.38 -5.25
N GLY A 114 -18.67 -8.53 -4.69
CA GLY A 114 -17.27 -8.95 -4.75
C GLY A 114 -16.31 -8.12 -3.89
N PRO A 115 -15.02 -8.22 -4.11
CA PRO A 115 -14.01 -7.42 -3.41
C PRO A 115 -14.20 -5.92 -3.76
N LEU A 116 -14.27 -5.09 -2.72
CA LEU A 116 -14.33 -3.64 -2.90
C LEU A 116 -12.94 -3.13 -3.34
N ILE A 117 -12.79 -2.90 -4.63
CA ILE A 117 -11.61 -2.25 -5.19
C ILE A 117 -11.91 -0.76 -5.26
N THR A 118 -11.18 0.06 -4.54
CA THR A 118 -11.31 1.52 -4.57
C THR A 118 -10.70 2.11 -5.85
N GLU A 119 -11.03 3.35 -6.17
CA GLU A 119 -10.41 4.03 -7.33
C GLU A 119 -8.91 4.22 -7.10
N GLU A 120 -8.50 4.55 -5.87
CA GLU A 120 -7.09 4.65 -5.49
C GLU A 120 -6.34 3.32 -5.69
N GLU A 121 -6.98 2.18 -5.36
CA GLU A 121 -6.39 0.86 -5.62
C GLU A 121 -6.33 0.56 -7.12
N ARG A 122 -7.29 1.01 -7.92
CA ARG A 122 -7.25 0.88 -9.38
C ARG A 122 -6.18 1.76 -10.02
N ASP A 123 -5.96 2.94 -9.46
CA ASP A 123 -4.96 3.89 -9.95
C ASP A 123 -3.53 3.50 -9.56
N PHE A 124 -3.36 2.47 -8.72
CA PHE A 124 -2.04 1.94 -8.42
C PHE A 124 -1.32 1.54 -9.71
N TRP A 125 -0.09 1.98 -9.87
CA TRP A 125 0.67 1.90 -11.11
C TRP A 125 0.72 0.49 -11.73
N ALA A 126 0.75 -0.57 -10.90
CA ALA A 126 0.84 -1.96 -11.35
C ALA A 126 -0.45 -2.47 -12.02
N PHE A 127 -1.59 -1.81 -11.78
CA PHE A 127 -2.88 -2.15 -12.37
C PHE A 127 -3.25 -1.24 -13.56
N GLN A 128 -2.42 -0.23 -13.85
CA GLN A 128 -2.63 0.62 -15.00
C GLN A 128 -2.19 -0.06 -16.29
N PRO A 129 -2.86 0.20 -17.43
CA PRO A 129 -2.39 -0.29 -18.72
C PRO A 129 -0.95 0.12 -18.98
N ILE A 130 -0.14 -0.83 -19.45
CA ILE A 130 1.27 -0.59 -19.79
C ILE A 130 1.32 0.45 -20.91
N LYS A 131 1.95 1.58 -20.64
CA LYS A 131 2.21 2.64 -21.62
C LYS A 131 3.70 2.67 -21.95
N ARG A 132 4.03 2.79 -23.23
CA ARG A 132 5.42 2.97 -23.65
C ARG A 132 5.84 4.41 -23.34
N PRO A 133 6.78 4.64 -22.40
CA PRO A 133 7.26 6.00 -22.12
C PRO A 133 8.09 6.53 -23.28
N ALA A 134 8.15 7.86 -23.43
CA ALA A 134 9.09 8.49 -24.35
C ALA A 134 10.52 8.26 -23.86
N VAL A 135 11.42 7.91 -24.79
CA VAL A 135 12.84 7.73 -24.46
C VAL A 135 13.45 9.10 -24.12
N PRO A 136 14.05 9.28 -22.93
CA PRO A 136 14.60 10.56 -22.54
C PRO A 136 15.81 10.96 -23.36
N GLN A 137 16.01 12.27 -23.54
CA GLN A 137 17.23 12.84 -24.13
C GLN A 137 18.28 12.97 -23.03
N VAL A 138 19.46 12.41 -23.25
CA VAL A 138 20.55 12.41 -22.28
C VAL A 138 21.77 13.15 -22.84
N LYS A 139 22.65 13.68 -21.97
CA LYS A 139 23.84 14.43 -22.38
C LYS A 139 24.84 13.53 -23.11
N ASN A 140 25.07 12.32 -22.61
CA ASN A 140 26.03 11.35 -23.14
C ASN A 140 25.37 10.37 -24.11
N GLN A 141 24.68 10.85 -25.13
CA GLN A 141 23.95 10.07 -26.11
C GLN A 141 24.80 8.93 -26.76
N HIS A 142 26.11 9.12 -26.85
CA HIS A 142 27.04 8.12 -27.41
C HIS A 142 27.18 6.85 -26.54
N LEU A 143 26.74 6.90 -25.29
CA LEU A 143 26.72 5.77 -24.37
C LEU A 143 25.40 4.95 -24.44
N VAL A 144 24.46 5.42 -25.23
CA VAL A 144 23.13 4.77 -25.37
C VAL A 144 23.18 3.75 -26.49
N ALA A 145 23.19 2.47 -26.14
CA ALA A 145 23.08 1.37 -27.09
C ALA A 145 21.61 0.94 -27.32
N ASN A 146 20.75 1.14 -26.34
CA ASN A 146 19.34 0.79 -26.40
C ASN A 146 18.50 1.77 -25.52
N PRO A 147 17.15 1.80 -25.65
CA PRO A 147 16.31 2.70 -24.89
C PRO A 147 16.45 2.60 -23.35
N ILE A 148 16.76 1.42 -22.83
CA ILE A 148 16.94 1.22 -21.37
C ILE A 148 18.13 2.02 -20.87
N ASP A 149 19.20 2.08 -21.66
CA ASP A 149 20.40 2.84 -21.31
C ASP A 149 20.09 4.33 -21.16
N ALA A 150 19.19 4.88 -21.98
CA ALA A 150 18.79 6.28 -21.88
C ALA A 150 18.08 6.56 -20.55
N PHE A 151 17.15 5.70 -20.10
CA PHE A 151 16.47 5.85 -18.82
C PHE A 151 17.42 5.71 -17.62
N LEU A 152 18.40 4.82 -17.70
CA LEU A 152 19.40 4.68 -16.65
C LEU A 152 20.34 5.89 -16.62
N LEU A 153 20.78 6.33 -17.79
CA LEU A 153 21.75 7.44 -17.92
C LEU A 153 21.12 8.78 -17.49
N GLU A 154 19.84 9.01 -17.78
CA GLU A 154 19.12 10.17 -17.28
C GLU A 154 19.22 10.31 -15.75
N LYS A 155 18.99 9.20 -15.03
CA LYS A 155 19.06 9.18 -13.57
C LYS A 155 20.49 9.35 -13.06
N LEU A 156 21.46 8.74 -13.72
CA LEU A 156 22.87 8.87 -13.38
C LEU A 156 23.36 10.32 -13.60
N GLU A 157 23.05 10.91 -14.74
CA GLU A 157 23.42 12.29 -15.07
C GLU A 157 22.79 13.31 -14.13
N ALA A 158 21.56 13.07 -13.67
CA ALA A 158 20.89 13.93 -12.68
C ALA A 158 21.65 13.97 -11.34
N GLN A 159 22.44 12.94 -11.04
CA GLN A 159 23.27 12.85 -9.84
C GLN A 159 24.77 13.08 -10.11
N GLY A 160 25.13 13.50 -11.34
CA GLY A 160 26.51 13.75 -11.72
C GLY A 160 27.34 12.52 -12.02
N PHE A 161 26.71 11.36 -12.24
CA PHE A 161 27.37 10.11 -12.58
C PHE A 161 27.25 9.78 -14.08
N ALA A 162 28.04 8.83 -14.52
CA ALA A 162 27.97 8.20 -15.83
C ALA A 162 28.03 6.67 -15.68
N PHE A 163 27.90 5.94 -16.80
CA PHE A 163 28.16 4.51 -16.77
C PHE A 163 29.62 4.22 -16.41
N SER A 164 29.82 3.15 -15.66
CA SER A 164 31.14 2.57 -15.48
C SER A 164 31.69 2.04 -16.80
N PRO A 165 33.01 1.90 -16.95
CA PRO A 165 33.58 1.25 -18.12
C PRO A 165 33.01 -0.16 -18.34
N PRO A 166 32.96 -0.66 -19.59
CA PRO A 166 32.51 -2.01 -19.88
C PRO A 166 33.24 -3.04 -19.03
N ALA A 167 32.54 -4.02 -18.53
CA ALA A 167 33.13 -5.07 -17.73
C ALA A 167 34.04 -5.97 -18.63
N GLU A 168 35.14 -6.48 -18.06
CA GLU A 168 35.99 -7.41 -18.72
C GLU A 168 35.26 -8.71 -19.09
N LYS A 169 35.70 -9.39 -20.17
CA LYS A 169 35.09 -10.62 -20.68
C LYS A 169 34.93 -11.70 -19.62
N ARG A 170 35.94 -11.85 -18.74
CA ARG A 170 35.89 -12.83 -17.63
C ARG A 170 34.79 -12.51 -16.62
N ALA A 171 34.60 -11.23 -16.31
CA ALA A 171 33.53 -10.79 -15.41
C ALA A 171 32.16 -10.98 -16.08
N LEU A 172 32.05 -10.70 -17.37
CA LEU A 172 30.81 -10.88 -18.12
C LEU A 172 30.39 -12.35 -18.18
N ILE A 173 31.32 -13.26 -18.56
CA ILE A 173 31.00 -14.68 -18.65
C ILE A 173 30.58 -15.24 -17.28
N ARG A 174 31.28 -14.84 -16.22
CA ARG A 174 30.89 -15.23 -14.85
C ARG A 174 29.47 -14.77 -14.51
N ARG A 175 29.13 -13.50 -14.78
CA ARG A 175 27.79 -12.95 -14.49
C ARG A 175 26.71 -13.69 -15.29
N VAL A 176 26.90 -13.83 -16.59
CA VAL A 176 25.94 -14.51 -17.48
C VAL A 176 25.71 -15.95 -17.06
N THR A 177 26.79 -16.68 -16.70
CA THR A 177 26.67 -18.07 -16.28
C THR A 177 25.92 -18.20 -14.94
N PHE A 178 26.19 -17.32 -13.99
CA PHE A 178 25.41 -17.29 -12.75
C PHE A 178 23.94 -16.95 -12.98
N ASP A 179 23.64 -15.96 -13.83
CA ASP A 179 22.27 -15.52 -14.09
C ASP A 179 21.46 -16.59 -14.83
N LEU A 180 22.06 -17.32 -15.77
CA LEU A 180 21.36 -18.31 -16.57
C LEU A 180 21.34 -19.71 -15.94
N TRP A 181 22.42 -20.11 -15.27
CA TRP A 181 22.60 -21.48 -14.79
C TRP A 181 22.70 -21.60 -13.27
N GLY A 182 22.86 -20.49 -12.57
CA GLY A 182 23.08 -20.48 -11.12
C GLY A 182 24.44 -21.03 -10.66
N LEU A 183 25.34 -21.31 -11.62
CA LEU A 183 26.66 -21.90 -11.35
C LEU A 183 27.77 -21.06 -12.00
N PRO A 184 29.01 -21.09 -11.48
CA PRO A 184 30.13 -20.42 -12.14
C PRO A 184 30.47 -21.11 -13.46
N PRO A 185 31.13 -20.41 -14.41
CA PRO A 185 31.63 -21.01 -15.60
C PRO A 185 32.76 -22.02 -15.29
N THR A 186 32.91 -23.01 -16.16
CA THR A 186 34.06 -23.91 -16.09
C THR A 186 35.36 -23.17 -16.46
N PRO A 187 36.53 -23.65 -15.98
CA PRO A 187 37.82 -23.04 -16.33
C PRO A 187 38.17 -23.09 -17.82
N GLU A 188 37.57 -24.02 -18.55
CA GLU A 188 37.72 -24.22 -20.01
C GLU A 188 36.75 -23.32 -20.78
#